data_e3e96a4490420227f7587b0284545c87
#
_entry.id   e3e96a4490420227f7587b0284545c87
#
_cell.length_a   1.000
_cell.length_b   1.000
_cell.length_c   1.000
_cell.angle_alpha   90.00
_cell.angle_beta   90.00
_cell.angle_gamma   90.00
#
_symmetry.space_group_name_H-M   'P 1'
#
loop_
_entity.id
_entity.type
_entity.pdbx_description
1 polymer ?
#
loop_
_entity_poly.entity_id
_entity_poly.type
_entity_poly.pdbx_seq_one_letter_code
_entity_poly.pdbx_strand_id
1 'polypeptide(L)'
;MNLAAVVGGSVSSDWKSWYAKGKEKYLFDGDTRHVVYNPVFNYCFFWDGGCFLNLAEFEDELPDLDLDVILYANERHGLDESNWDKYSVARLKNKYPKAKVIGFIKEITVPSHRYKNWIRFLNDSDYVVAPATGRMRKLPVYKTIQSELNKKINFFTSPHDIESIYDKFYSNVKDNAIFAYLPNPMHRRGRTVEFAEYIGKKYDILVIKKPFTNGSNDAMYMSWEDFTNLWSPCLWHFNLDPSNLQQGQHVVAVANVGSINFGGMNESHQVLFPETATCDESILEEKFVEYLESPEKRFEVITYAWNKLNELYGIEVVKKQLLNMLENE
;
A
#
# COMPACT_ATOMS: atom_id res chain seq x y z
N MET A 1 22.01 10.38 2.15
CA MET A 1 21.57 9.35 1.22
C MET A 1 20.37 9.85 0.42
N ASN A 2 20.51 9.91 -0.90
CA ASN A 2 19.48 10.37 -1.81
C ASN A 2 18.74 9.15 -2.40
N LEU A 3 17.43 9.09 -2.18
CA LEU A 3 16.60 7.96 -2.59
C LEU A 3 15.64 8.36 -3.70
N ALA A 4 15.55 7.55 -4.75
CA ALA A 4 14.51 7.65 -5.75
C ALA A 4 13.56 6.45 -5.68
N ALA A 5 12.25 6.71 -5.67
CA ALA A 5 11.26 5.71 -6.01
C ALA A 5 11.00 5.77 -7.52
N VAL A 6 11.13 4.64 -8.19
CA VAL A 6 11.06 4.55 -9.65
C VAL A 6 9.99 3.56 -10.05
N VAL A 7 9.18 3.92 -11.03
CA VAL A 7 8.22 3.00 -11.67
C VAL A 7 8.50 2.88 -13.15
N GLY A 8 8.32 1.66 -13.69
CA GLY A 8 8.50 1.33 -15.10
C GLY A 8 7.24 0.76 -15.73
N GLY A 9 6.91 1.26 -16.93
CA GLY A 9 6.04 0.58 -17.89
C GLY A 9 4.54 0.57 -17.65
N SER A 10 4.04 1.23 -16.65
CA SER A 10 2.61 1.25 -16.48
C SER A 10 2.14 2.54 -15.96
N VAL A 11 1.80 3.47 -16.80
CA VAL A 11 1.28 4.60 -16.09
C VAL A 11 0.20 5.29 -16.85
N SER A 12 -0.89 5.51 -16.16
CA SER A 12 -1.79 6.56 -16.55
C SER A 12 -0.96 7.85 -16.67
N SER A 13 -1.29 8.65 -17.65
CA SER A 13 -0.71 9.99 -17.90
C SER A 13 -0.61 10.90 -16.66
N ASP A 14 -1.20 10.46 -15.56
CA ASP A 14 -1.35 11.22 -14.32
C ASP A 14 -0.15 11.07 -13.35
N TRP A 15 0.78 10.15 -13.62
CA TRP A 15 1.92 9.87 -12.74
C TRP A 15 3.18 10.60 -13.22
N LYS A 16 3.24 11.88 -12.96
CA LYS A 16 4.39 12.69 -13.35
C LYS A 16 5.56 12.49 -12.40
N SER A 17 6.74 12.48 -12.97
CA SER A 17 7.98 12.48 -12.21
C SER A 17 8.08 13.71 -11.32
N TRP A 18 8.63 13.50 -10.14
CA TRP A 18 8.82 14.53 -9.16
C TRP A 18 10.19 14.39 -8.51
N TYR A 19 10.98 15.44 -8.59
CA TYR A 19 12.31 15.54 -7.98
C TYR A 19 12.61 16.93 -7.46
N ALA A 20 11.58 17.77 -7.29
CA ALA A 20 11.71 19.11 -6.76
C ALA A 20 11.44 19.17 -5.27
N LYS A 21 12.05 20.13 -4.61
CA LYS A 21 11.87 20.45 -3.19
C LYS A 21 10.42 20.82 -2.88
N GLY A 22 9.79 20.16 -1.91
CA GLY A 22 8.45 20.52 -1.45
C GLY A 22 7.57 19.32 -1.12
N LYS A 23 7.96 18.53 -0.12
CA LYS A 23 7.21 17.35 0.37
C LYS A 23 5.75 17.68 0.73
N GLU A 24 5.52 18.85 1.29
CA GLU A 24 4.21 19.29 1.79
C GLU A 24 3.16 19.43 0.69
N LYS A 25 3.59 19.74 -0.53
CA LYS A 25 2.70 19.95 -1.66
C LYS A 25 2.04 18.67 -2.17
N TYR A 26 2.66 17.51 -1.95
CA TYR A 26 2.21 16.23 -2.49
C TYR A 26 1.33 15.43 -1.55
N LEU A 27 1.43 15.61 -0.26
CA LEU A 27 0.59 14.90 0.71
C LEU A 27 -0.85 15.42 0.70
N PHE A 28 -1.09 16.66 0.27
CA PHE A 28 -2.37 17.34 0.46
C PHE A 28 -2.88 18.15 -0.74
N ASP A 29 -2.15 18.20 -1.85
CA ASP A 29 -2.60 18.87 -3.07
C ASP A 29 -3.37 17.88 -3.96
N GLY A 30 -4.48 18.29 -4.56
CA GLY A 30 -5.52 17.46 -5.17
C GLY A 30 -5.12 16.38 -6.19
N ASP A 31 -3.86 16.33 -6.63
CA ASP A 31 -3.31 15.32 -7.52
C ASP A 31 -2.63 14.14 -6.80
N THR A 32 -2.62 14.11 -5.48
CA THR A 32 -1.95 13.07 -4.66
C THR A 32 -2.71 11.75 -4.55
N ARG A 33 -3.74 11.55 -5.33
CA ARG A 33 -4.62 10.36 -5.36
C ARG A 33 -3.89 9.03 -5.40
N HIS A 34 -2.72 9.00 -5.99
CA HIS A 34 -1.95 7.78 -6.21
C HIS A 34 -0.86 7.55 -5.18
N VAL A 35 -0.42 8.58 -4.51
CA VAL A 35 0.74 8.57 -3.64
C VAL A 35 0.52 7.71 -2.40
N VAL A 36 -0.60 7.90 -1.72
CA VAL A 36 -0.91 7.19 -0.47
C VAL A 36 -1.17 5.70 -0.69
N TYR A 37 -1.61 5.33 -1.89
CA TYR A 37 -1.94 3.94 -2.23
C TYR A 37 -0.84 3.19 -2.98
N ASN A 38 0.27 3.87 -3.32
CA ASN A 38 1.39 3.19 -3.95
C ASN A 38 2.54 3.01 -2.94
N PRO A 39 2.80 1.78 -2.51
CA PRO A 39 3.83 1.52 -1.51
C PRO A 39 5.23 1.98 -1.91
N VAL A 40 5.53 2.09 -3.22
CA VAL A 40 6.82 2.57 -3.72
C VAL A 40 6.98 4.06 -3.47
N PHE A 41 5.92 4.83 -3.68
CA PHE A 41 5.93 6.27 -3.46
C PHE A 41 6.19 6.65 -2.00
N ASN A 42 5.58 5.90 -1.08
CA ASN A 42 5.70 6.22 0.34
C ASN A 42 7.16 6.30 0.81
N TYR A 43 8.07 5.56 0.18
CA TYR A 43 9.48 5.64 0.51
C TYR A 43 10.12 6.97 0.09
N CYS A 44 9.77 7.54 -1.07
CA CYS A 44 10.38 8.79 -1.50
C CYS A 44 9.89 10.01 -0.72
N PHE A 45 8.63 10.00 -0.24
CA PHE A 45 8.10 11.12 0.53
C PHE A 45 8.73 11.28 1.90
N PHE A 46 9.07 10.17 2.52
CA PHE A 46 9.56 10.13 3.89
C PHE A 46 11.08 10.16 3.98
N TRP A 47 11.75 10.32 2.84
CA TRP A 47 13.21 10.41 2.80
C TRP A 47 13.64 11.82 2.42
N ASP A 48 14.55 12.41 3.22
CA ASP A 48 15.10 13.71 2.90
C ASP A 48 15.87 13.65 1.59
N GLY A 49 15.51 14.50 0.63
CA GLY A 49 16.03 14.43 -0.74
C GLY A 49 15.42 13.33 -1.60
N GLY A 50 14.33 12.68 -1.16
CA GLY A 50 13.63 11.69 -1.96
C GLY A 50 12.98 12.28 -3.21
N CYS A 51 12.96 11.52 -4.29
CA CYS A 51 12.31 11.89 -5.54
C CYS A 51 11.52 10.70 -6.11
N PHE A 52 10.64 11.00 -7.06
CA PHE A 52 9.91 9.99 -7.80
C PHE A 52 10.15 10.14 -9.29
N LEU A 53 10.43 9.02 -9.95
CA LEU A 53 10.63 8.96 -11.40
C LEU A 53 9.67 7.96 -12.03
N ASN A 54 8.93 8.43 -13.02
CA ASN A 54 8.20 7.58 -13.95
C ASN A 54 9.01 7.42 -15.21
N LEU A 55 9.57 6.26 -15.45
CA LEU A 55 10.43 6.00 -16.60
C LEU A 55 9.72 6.17 -17.95
N ALA A 56 8.39 6.14 -17.98
CA ALA A 56 7.63 6.38 -19.21
C ALA A 56 7.75 7.83 -19.72
N GLU A 57 8.09 8.78 -18.85
CA GLU A 57 8.30 10.19 -19.23
C GLU A 57 9.67 10.43 -19.88
N PHE A 58 10.60 9.48 -19.75
CA PHE A 58 11.98 9.62 -20.22
C PHE A 58 12.24 8.60 -21.35
N GLU A 59 11.95 8.97 -22.59
CA GLU A 59 12.19 8.07 -23.73
C GLU A 59 13.67 7.89 -24.00
N ASP A 60 14.40 8.97 -24.13
CA ASP A 60 15.81 8.95 -24.55
C ASP A 60 16.77 9.08 -23.36
N GLU A 61 16.57 10.04 -22.49
CA GLU A 61 17.53 10.35 -21.43
C GLU A 61 16.87 10.52 -20.05
N LEU A 62 17.48 9.89 -19.06
CA LEU A 62 17.08 10.05 -17.65
C LEU A 62 17.69 11.34 -17.08
N PRO A 63 17.01 12.01 -16.11
CA PRO A 63 17.49 13.26 -15.51
C PRO A 63 18.81 13.05 -14.76
N ASP A 64 19.63 14.12 -14.68
CA ASP A 64 20.86 14.11 -13.92
C ASP A 64 20.56 14.30 -12.43
N LEU A 65 20.67 13.21 -11.68
CA LEU A 65 20.43 13.16 -10.25
C LEU A 65 21.59 12.43 -9.56
N ASP A 66 21.97 12.91 -8.39
CA ASP A 66 22.92 12.20 -7.52
C ASP A 66 22.14 11.27 -6.59
N LEU A 67 22.05 10.00 -6.96
CA LEU A 67 21.27 8.99 -6.25
C LEU A 67 22.18 7.96 -5.60
N ASP A 68 21.88 7.64 -4.35
CA ASP A 68 22.50 6.55 -3.60
C ASP A 68 21.67 5.27 -3.67
N VAL A 69 20.34 5.40 -3.70
CA VAL A 69 19.38 4.28 -3.69
C VAL A 69 18.25 4.51 -4.66
N ILE A 70 17.93 3.49 -5.43
CA ILE A 70 16.79 3.45 -6.33
C ILE A 70 15.88 2.31 -5.91
N LEU A 71 14.68 2.64 -5.44
CA LEU A 71 13.62 1.67 -5.16
C LEU A 71 12.76 1.52 -6.41
N TYR A 72 12.91 0.43 -7.15
CA TYR A 72 12.35 0.27 -8.47
C TYR A 72 11.24 -0.79 -8.52
N ALA A 73 10.04 -0.38 -8.93
CA ALA A 73 8.94 -1.27 -9.27
C ALA A 73 8.74 -1.29 -10.80
N ASN A 74 9.11 -2.39 -11.44
CA ASN A 74 8.83 -2.60 -12.86
C ASN A 74 7.49 -3.34 -13.02
N GLU A 75 6.59 -2.77 -13.81
CA GLU A 75 5.22 -3.22 -13.93
C GLU A 75 4.78 -3.41 -15.38
N ARG A 76 3.76 -4.28 -15.56
CA ARG A 76 3.00 -4.45 -16.80
C ARG A 76 3.85 -4.30 -18.09
N HIS A 77 3.68 -3.19 -18.80
CA HIS A 77 4.35 -2.96 -20.10
C HIS A 77 5.87 -2.87 -19.99
N GLY A 78 6.42 -2.50 -18.85
CA GLY A 78 7.86 -2.51 -18.62
C GLY A 78 8.47 -3.92 -18.57
N LEU A 79 7.63 -4.93 -18.38
CA LEU A 79 8.01 -6.34 -18.39
C LEU A 79 7.81 -7.01 -19.75
N ASP A 80 7.28 -6.28 -20.75
CA ASP A 80 7.17 -6.79 -22.12
C ASP A 80 8.55 -6.76 -22.79
N GLU A 81 8.88 -7.81 -23.55
CA GLU A 81 10.20 -7.96 -24.21
C GLU A 81 10.54 -6.76 -25.10
N SER A 82 9.55 -6.21 -25.80
CA SER A 82 9.72 -5.03 -26.67
C SER A 82 10.12 -3.76 -25.92
N ASN A 83 9.89 -3.69 -24.63
CA ASN A 83 10.16 -2.53 -23.79
C ASN A 83 11.31 -2.77 -22.80
N TRP A 84 11.92 -3.96 -22.82
CA TRP A 84 12.88 -4.38 -21.82
C TRP A 84 14.05 -3.40 -21.65
N ASP A 85 14.66 -2.98 -22.74
CA ASP A 85 15.82 -2.09 -22.67
C ASP A 85 15.46 -0.72 -22.06
N LYS A 86 14.27 -0.21 -22.39
CA LYS A 86 13.75 1.06 -21.87
C LYS A 86 13.53 1.03 -20.36
N TYR A 87 13.10 -0.11 -19.83
CA TYR A 87 12.72 -0.27 -18.42
C TYR A 87 13.64 -1.24 -17.66
N SER A 88 14.84 -1.52 -18.19
CA SER A 88 15.77 -2.44 -17.55
C SER A 88 16.49 -1.82 -16.35
N VAL A 89 16.88 -2.67 -15.41
CA VAL A 89 17.76 -2.29 -14.30
C VAL A 89 19.12 -1.79 -14.84
N ALA A 90 19.60 -2.37 -15.94
CA ALA A 90 20.84 -1.96 -16.57
C ALA A 90 20.83 -0.49 -17.02
N ARG A 91 19.70 0.00 -17.55
CA ARG A 91 19.55 1.42 -17.90
C ARG A 91 19.72 2.34 -16.70
N LEU A 92 19.13 1.97 -15.56
CA LEU A 92 19.27 2.73 -14.30
C LEU A 92 20.71 2.70 -13.78
N LYS A 93 21.35 1.54 -13.78
CA LYS A 93 22.75 1.38 -13.33
C LYS A 93 23.73 2.11 -14.24
N ASN A 94 23.49 2.16 -15.53
CA ASN A 94 24.33 2.93 -16.47
C ASN A 94 24.22 4.44 -16.22
N LYS A 95 23.03 4.96 -15.94
CA LYS A 95 22.84 6.40 -15.65
C LYS A 95 23.29 6.77 -14.25
N TYR A 96 23.05 5.89 -13.28
CA TYR A 96 23.33 6.12 -11.85
C TYR A 96 24.27 5.02 -11.27
N PRO A 97 25.54 4.99 -11.69
CA PRO A 97 26.44 3.85 -11.41
C PRO A 97 26.77 3.67 -9.91
N LYS A 98 26.58 4.70 -9.10
CA LYS A 98 26.78 4.62 -7.64
C LYS A 98 25.56 4.11 -6.90
N ALA A 99 24.37 4.22 -7.50
CA ALA A 99 23.12 3.90 -6.85
C ALA A 99 22.92 2.39 -6.71
N LYS A 100 22.52 1.95 -5.54
CA LYS A 100 22.02 0.58 -5.32
C LYS A 100 20.58 0.48 -5.80
N VAL A 101 20.29 -0.45 -6.69
CA VAL A 101 18.96 -0.68 -7.24
C VAL A 101 18.27 -1.78 -6.43
N ILE A 102 17.15 -1.44 -5.83
CA ILE A 102 16.29 -2.35 -5.06
C ILE A 102 15.08 -2.71 -5.90
N GLY A 103 14.96 -3.96 -6.32
CA GLY A 103 13.79 -4.50 -7.00
C GLY A 103 12.62 -4.64 -6.02
N PHE A 104 11.53 -3.91 -6.27
CA PHE A 104 10.38 -3.87 -5.38
C PHE A 104 9.25 -4.77 -5.88
N ILE A 105 8.86 -5.75 -5.07
CA ILE A 105 7.76 -6.66 -5.37
C ILE A 105 6.43 -5.95 -5.05
N LYS A 106 5.92 -5.16 -5.98
CA LYS A 106 4.65 -4.47 -5.78
C LYS A 106 3.45 -5.41 -5.91
N GLU A 107 3.48 -6.29 -6.90
CA GLU A 107 2.44 -7.28 -7.15
C GLU A 107 3.05 -8.68 -7.28
N ILE A 108 2.38 -9.66 -6.68
CA ILE A 108 2.79 -11.07 -6.78
C ILE A 108 2.03 -11.84 -7.85
N THR A 109 0.97 -11.26 -8.40
CA THR A 109 0.21 -11.81 -9.53
C THR A 109 0.69 -11.20 -10.83
N VAL A 110 1.76 -11.74 -11.38
CA VAL A 110 2.28 -11.33 -12.69
C VAL A 110 1.73 -12.27 -13.76
N PRO A 111 1.20 -11.76 -14.88
CA PRO A 111 0.77 -12.62 -15.99
C PRO A 111 1.89 -13.54 -16.45
N SER A 112 1.55 -14.78 -16.80
CA SER A 112 2.53 -15.84 -17.11
C SER A 112 3.53 -15.44 -18.19
N HIS A 113 3.09 -14.70 -19.23
CA HIS A 113 3.94 -14.23 -20.32
C HIS A 113 4.97 -13.16 -19.89
N ARG A 114 4.78 -12.50 -18.74
CA ARG A 114 5.70 -11.49 -18.17
C ARG A 114 6.51 -12.03 -17.00
N TYR A 115 6.16 -13.19 -16.47
CA TYR A 115 6.74 -13.72 -15.26
C TYR A 115 8.26 -13.92 -15.37
N LYS A 116 8.75 -14.44 -16.50
CA LYS A 116 10.19 -14.62 -16.74
C LYS A 116 10.96 -13.29 -16.68
N ASN A 117 10.44 -12.26 -17.31
CA ASN A 117 11.06 -10.93 -17.30
C ASN A 117 10.97 -10.27 -15.91
N TRP A 118 9.91 -10.55 -15.17
CA TRP A 118 9.78 -10.08 -13.81
C TRP A 118 10.83 -10.71 -12.88
N ILE A 119 11.05 -12.03 -12.97
CA ILE A 119 12.13 -12.70 -12.24
C ILE A 119 13.50 -12.18 -12.66
N ARG A 120 13.73 -11.96 -13.97
CA ARG A 120 14.95 -11.35 -14.48
C ARG A 120 15.17 -9.95 -13.88
N PHE A 121 14.14 -9.10 -13.88
CA PHE A 121 14.19 -7.79 -13.27
C PHE A 121 14.62 -7.84 -11.78
N LEU A 122 14.04 -8.74 -11.00
CA LEU A 122 14.40 -8.92 -9.61
C LEU A 122 15.84 -9.44 -9.44
N ASN A 123 16.29 -10.35 -10.31
CA ASN A 123 17.66 -10.87 -10.31
C ASN A 123 18.71 -9.84 -10.76
N ASP A 124 18.37 -8.93 -11.66
CA ASP A 124 19.26 -7.85 -12.11
C ASP A 124 19.42 -6.72 -11.08
N SER A 125 18.48 -6.58 -10.14
CA SER A 125 18.54 -5.62 -9.03
C SER A 125 19.62 -6.01 -8.00
N ASP A 126 20.13 -5.06 -7.22
CA ASP A 126 21.12 -5.36 -6.17
C ASP A 126 20.46 -6.05 -4.98
N TYR A 127 19.26 -5.59 -4.61
CA TYR A 127 18.43 -6.16 -3.54
C TYR A 127 17.02 -6.42 -4.04
N VAL A 128 16.28 -7.26 -3.30
CA VAL A 128 14.86 -7.50 -3.53
C VAL A 128 14.08 -7.24 -2.25
N VAL A 129 13.01 -6.46 -2.35
CA VAL A 129 12.14 -6.09 -1.23
C VAL A 129 10.67 -6.39 -1.56
N ALA A 130 9.97 -6.97 -0.59
CA ALA A 130 8.53 -7.11 -0.60
C ALA A 130 7.91 -6.21 0.49
N PRO A 131 6.87 -5.41 0.18
CA PRO A 131 6.20 -4.51 1.13
C PRO A 131 5.28 -5.30 2.07
N ALA A 132 5.87 -6.09 2.94
CA ALA A 132 5.16 -7.02 3.82
C ALA A 132 5.99 -7.30 5.08
N THR A 133 5.35 -7.82 6.12
CA THR A 133 6.09 -8.30 7.28
C THR A 133 6.78 -9.64 7.00
N GLY A 134 7.73 -10.00 7.85
CA GLY A 134 8.46 -11.26 7.72
C GLY A 134 7.59 -12.54 7.79
N ARG A 135 6.32 -12.42 8.23
CA ARG A 135 5.35 -13.53 8.26
C ARG A 135 5.07 -14.08 6.86
N MET A 136 5.09 -13.21 5.85
CA MET A 136 4.79 -13.56 4.46
C MET A 136 5.81 -14.53 3.84
N ARG A 137 7.02 -14.64 4.36
CA ARG A 137 8.04 -15.63 3.92
C ARG A 137 7.52 -17.04 3.90
N LYS A 138 6.54 -17.36 4.76
CA LYS A 138 5.98 -18.72 4.89
C LYS A 138 4.99 -19.07 3.79
N LEU A 139 4.46 -18.09 3.08
CA LEU A 139 3.47 -18.32 2.03
C LEU A 139 4.10 -19.04 0.81
N PRO A 140 3.38 -19.99 0.22
CA PRO A 140 3.88 -20.76 -0.93
C PRO A 140 4.36 -19.87 -2.08
N VAL A 141 3.64 -18.79 -2.39
CA VAL A 141 3.99 -17.87 -3.47
C VAL A 141 5.36 -17.22 -3.26
N TYR A 142 5.66 -16.74 -2.04
CA TYR A 142 6.98 -16.17 -1.76
C TYR A 142 8.10 -17.22 -1.71
N LYS A 143 7.79 -18.45 -1.32
CA LYS A 143 8.75 -19.55 -1.42
C LYS A 143 9.08 -19.88 -2.87
N THR A 144 8.07 -19.92 -3.74
CA THR A 144 8.27 -20.12 -5.19
C THR A 144 9.12 -18.98 -5.79
N ILE A 145 8.76 -17.72 -5.53
CA ILE A 145 9.55 -16.59 -6.01
C ILE A 145 10.99 -16.68 -5.49
N GLN A 146 11.16 -16.93 -4.19
CA GLN A 146 12.50 -17.05 -3.58
C GLN A 146 13.35 -18.15 -4.20
N SER A 147 12.75 -19.26 -4.62
CA SER A 147 13.50 -20.38 -5.25
C SER A 147 14.03 -20.05 -6.66
N GLU A 148 13.47 -19.03 -7.31
CA GLU A 148 13.89 -18.56 -8.64
C GLU A 148 14.84 -17.36 -8.59
N LEU A 149 15.00 -16.77 -7.39
CA LEU A 149 15.90 -15.63 -7.18
C LEU A 149 17.30 -16.10 -6.74
N ASN A 150 18.32 -15.41 -7.26
CA ASN A 150 19.71 -15.60 -6.85
C ASN A 150 20.07 -14.82 -5.58
N LYS A 151 19.11 -14.13 -4.97
CA LYS A 151 19.27 -13.33 -3.76
C LYS A 151 18.04 -13.42 -2.85
N LYS A 152 18.21 -13.05 -1.58
CA LYS A 152 17.16 -13.11 -0.57
C LYS A 152 16.11 -12.01 -0.77
N ILE A 153 14.84 -12.35 -0.59
CA ILE A 153 13.78 -11.36 -0.45
C ILE A 153 13.82 -10.77 0.97
N ASN A 154 13.96 -9.47 1.06
CA ASN A 154 13.81 -8.71 2.29
C ASN A 154 12.34 -8.29 2.45
N PHE A 155 11.83 -8.40 3.67
CA PHE A 155 10.45 -8.11 3.98
C PHE A 155 10.41 -6.95 4.99
N PHE A 156 9.86 -5.84 4.60
CA PHE A 156 9.50 -4.74 5.48
C PHE A 156 8.33 -3.95 4.90
N THR A 157 7.53 -3.40 5.77
CA THR A 157 6.30 -2.70 5.41
C THR A 157 6.59 -1.40 4.65
N SER A 158 5.58 -0.88 3.95
CA SER A 158 5.68 0.48 3.43
C SER A 158 5.56 1.49 4.58
N PRO A 159 6.36 2.55 4.57
CA PRO A 159 6.29 3.57 5.61
C PRO A 159 4.96 4.33 5.52
N HIS A 160 4.42 4.71 6.69
CA HIS A 160 3.26 5.57 6.82
C HIS A 160 3.59 6.78 7.67
N ASP A 161 3.09 7.94 7.26
CA ASP A 161 3.14 9.15 8.06
C ASP A 161 2.03 9.10 9.12
N ILE A 162 2.34 8.37 10.21
CA ILE A 162 1.39 8.11 11.28
C ILE A 162 1.00 9.41 11.98
N GLU A 163 1.97 10.27 12.26
CA GLU A 163 1.75 11.52 13.00
C GLU A 163 0.87 12.49 12.22
N SER A 164 1.22 12.80 10.96
CA SER A 164 0.43 13.74 10.16
C SER A 164 -0.99 13.27 9.89
N ILE A 165 -1.18 11.95 9.68
CA ILE A 165 -2.52 11.39 9.48
C ILE A 165 -3.30 11.43 10.79
N TYR A 166 -2.66 11.11 11.90
CA TYR A 166 -3.28 11.19 13.22
C TYR A 166 -3.72 12.61 13.54
N ASP A 167 -2.84 13.59 13.44
CA ASP A 167 -3.11 14.98 13.78
C ASP A 167 -4.26 15.56 12.95
N LYS A 168 -4.38 15.12 11.70
CA LYS A 168 -5.38 15.67 10.79
C LYS A 168 -6.73 14.97 10.83
N PHE A 169 -6.76 13.65 11.01
CA PHE A 169 -7.97 12.83 10.82
C PHE A 169 -8.39 12.01 12.04
N TYR A 170 -7.57 11.95 13.08
CA TYR A 170 -7.96 11.25 14.29
C TYR A 170 -9.04 12.03 15.05
N SER A 171 -10.03 11.31 15.56
CA SER A 171 -11.03 11.85 16.47
C SER A 171 -11.32 10.84 17.58
N ASN A 172 -11.32 11.32 18.80
CA ASN A 172 -11.78 10.52 19.97
C ASN A 172 -13.28 10.22 19.91
N VAL A 173 -14.03 11.02 19.15
CA VAL A 173 -15.47 10.82 18.94
C VAL A 173 -15.66 10.35 17.51
N LYS A 174 -16.07 9.10 17.36
CA LYS A 174 -16.41 8.52 16.07
C LYS A 174 -17.92 8.40 15.94
N ASP A 175 -18.39 8.60 14.72
CA ASP A 175 -19.77 8.31 14.37
C ASP A 175 -20.00 6.80 14.43
N ASN A 176 -21.13 6.39 15.02
CA ASN A 176 -21.57 5.00 14.95
C ASN A 176 -22.09 4.72 13.52
N ALA A 177 -21.18 4.70 12.58
CA ALA A 177 -21.44 4.52 11.16
C ALA A 177 -20.48 3.49 10.57
N ILE A 178 -20.94 2.80 9.54
CA ILE A 178 -20.17 1.80 8.78
C ILE A 178 -19.70 2.44 7.48
N PHE A 179 -18.41 2.34 7.19
CA PHE A 179 -17.87 2.59 5.86
C PHE A 179 -17.63 1.28 5.12
N ALA A 180 -18.33 1.08 4.00
CA ALA A 180 -18.13 -0.08 3.14
C ALA A 180 -17.07 0.24 2.07
N TYR A 181 -15.87 -0.30 2.25
CA TYR A 181 -14.76 -0.06 1.35
C TYR A 181 -14.80 -0.99 0.13
N LEU A 182 -14.84 -0.39 -1.06
CA LEU A 182 -14.72 -1.09 -2.34
C LEU A 182 -13.56 -0.50 -3.13
N PRO A 183 -12.42 -1.20 -3.22
CA PRO A 183 -11.24 -0.66 -3.91
C PRO A 183 -11.45 -0.49 -5.41
N ASN A 184 -12.15 -1.40 -6.06
CA ASN A 184 -12.44 -1.35 -7.50
C ASN A 184 -13.67 -2.20 -7.85
N PRO A 185 -14.66 -1.67 -8.61
CA PRO A 185 -15.83 -2.44 -9.05
C PRO A 185 -15.48 -3.68 -9.87
N MET A 186 -14.36 -3.66 -10.61
CA MET A 186 -13.91 -4.80 -11.42
C MET A 186 -13.31 -5.93 -10.58
N HIS A 187 -12.94 -5.65 -9.33
CA HIS A 187 -12.36 -6.61 -8.39
C HIS A 187 -13.33 -6.99 -7.27
N ARG A 188 -14.64 -6.95 -7.54
CA ARG A 188 -15.68 -7.39 -6.60
C ARG A 188 -15.54 -8.89 -6.30
N ARG A 189 -14.67 -9.23 -5.36
CA ARG A 189 -14.45 -10.63 -4.93
C ARG A 189 -15.13 -10.95 -3.61
N GLY A 190 -15.76 -9.97 -2.97
CA GLY A 190 -16.40 -10.16 -1.68
C GLY A 190 -17.73 -9.41 -1.59
N ARG A 191 -18.49 -9.76 -0.59
CA ARG A 191 -19.85 -9.23 -0.30
C ARG A 191 -19.82 -8.04 0.65
N THR A 192 -18.81 -7.16 0.51
CA THR A 192 -18.59 -6.04 1.45
C THR A 192 -19.82 -5.15 1.61
N VAL A 193 -20.44 -4.74 0.50
CA VAL A 193 -21.58 -3.82 0.53
C VAL A 193 -22.83 -4.52 1.05
N GLU A 194 -23.10 -5.70 0.54
CA GLU A 194 -24.25 -6.51 0.93
C GLU A 194 -24.21 -6.82 2.44
N PHE A 195 -23.05 -7.18 2.95
CA PHE A 195 -22.88 -7.44 4.38
C PHE A 195 -22.97 -6.16 5.22
N ALA A 196 -22.34 -5.06 4.77
CA ALA A 196 -22.46 -3.77 5.45
C ALA A 196 -23.93 -3.29 5.53
N GLU A 197 -24.68 -3.43 4.43
CA GLU A 197 -26.11 -3.10 4.40
C GLU A 197 -26.95 -4.00 5.30
N TYR A 198 -26.64 -5.29 5.35
CA TYR A 198 -27.28 -6.24 6.26
C TYR A 198 -27.07 -5.82 7.73
N ILE A 199 -25.82 -5.57 8.13
CA ILE A 199 -25.47 -5.12 9.48
C ILE A 199 -26.12 -3.77 9.80
N GLY A 200 -26.00 -2.80 8.89
CA GLY A 200 -26.58 -1.47 9.05
C GLY A 200 -28.10 -1.51 9.29
N LYS A 201 -28.82 -2.32 8.49
CA LYS A 201 -30.26 -2.51 8.64
C LYS A 201 -30.62 -3.24 9.95
N LYS A 202 -29.85 -4.26 10.33
CA LYS A 202 -30.13 -5.08 11.50
C LYS A 202 -29.94 -4.33 12.82
N TYR A 203 -28.95 -3.47 12.89
CA TYR A 203 -28.54 -2.75 14.10
C TYR A 203 -28.84 -1.24 14.05
N ASP A 204 -29.57 -0.79 13.06
CA ASP A 204 -29.95 0.63 12.84
C ASP A 204 -28.73 1.57 12.78
N ILE A 205 -27.76 1.20 11.93
CA ILE A 205 -26.51 1.93 11.77
C ILE A 205 -26.38 2.47 10.34
N LEU A 206 -25.99 3.73 10.21
CA LEU A 206 -25.73 4.37 8.92
C LEU A 206 -24.63 3.66 8.14
N VAL A 207 -24.88 3.34 6.88
CA VAL A 207 -23.89 2.77 5.96
C VAL A 207 -23.49 3.81 4.92
N ILE A 208 -22.21 4.18 4.95
CA ILE A 208 -21.58 5.06 3.96
C ILE A 208 -20.83 4.18 2.96
N LYS A 209 -21.10 4.39 1.68
CA LYS A 209 -20.44 3.68 0.58
C LYS A 209 -19.55 4.65 -0.18
N LYS A 210 -18.40 4.16 -0.62
CA LYS A 210 -17.63 4.94 -1.59
C LYS A 210 -18.51 5.20 -2.82
N PRO A 211 -18.70 6.46 -3.22
CA PRO A 211 -19.50 6.76 -4.39
C PRO A 211 -18.79 6.25 -5.64
N PHE A 212 -19.37 5.20 -6.26
CA PHE A 212 -18.98 4.77 -7.61
C PHE A 212 -20.06 5.25 -8.56
N THR A 213 -19.72 6.14 -9.45
CA THR A 213 -20.58 6.45 -10.59
C THR A 213 -20.51 5.31 -11.60
N ASN A 214 -21.66 4.90 -12.12
CA ASN A 214 -21.77 3.81 -13.07
C ASN A 214 -20.86 4.03 -14.28
N GLY A 215 -19.76 3.29 -14.33
CA GLY A 215 -18.88 3.21 -15.49
C GLY A 215 -17.89 4.36 -15.71
N SER A 216 -17.92 5.42 -14.89
CA SER A 216 -16.89 6.45 -14.92
C SER A 216 -15.86 6.22 -13.82
N ASN A 217 -14.61 6.57 -14.11
CA ASN A 217 -13.55 6.57 -13.14
C ASN A 217 -13.67 7.72 -12.11
N ASP A 218 -14.80 8.43 -12.07
CA ASP A 218 -14.95 9.70 -11.33
C ASP A 218 -14.79 9.54 -9.81
N ALA A 219 -15.14 8.38 -9.25
CA ALA A 219 -14.82 8.10 -7.86
C ALA A 219 -13.32 7.84 -7.58
N MET A 220 -12.51 7.61 -8.62
CA MET A 220 -11.06 7.61 -8.53
C MET A 220 -10.49 9.04 -8.47
N TYR A 221 -11.29 10.05 -8.74
CA TYR A 221 -10.87 11.46 -8.81
C TYR A 221 -11.14 12.28 -7.54
N MET A 222 -11.59 11.63 -6.47
CA MET A 222 -11.65 12.26 -5.16
C MET A 222 -10.22 12.47 -4.63
N SER A 223 -9.90 13.64 -4.11
CA SER A 223 -8.62 13.86 -3.45
C SER A 223 -8.45 12.87 -2.30
N TRP A 224 -7.22 12.56 -1.91
CA TRP A 224 -7.00 11.68 -0.76
C TRP A 224 -7.61 12.29 0.51
N GLU A 225 -7.54 13.59 0.67
CA GLU A 225 -8.13 14.31 1.78
C GLU A 225 -9.66 14.18 1.80
N ASP A 226 -10.33 14.45 0.69
CA ASP A 226 -11.77 14.31 0.59
C ASP A 226 -12.21 12.86 0.83
N PHE A 227 -11.45 11.92 0.26
CA PHE A 227 -11.71 10.51 0.50
C PHE A 227 -11.53 10.13 1.97
N THR A 228 -10.48 10.62 2.62
CA THR A 228 -10.22 10.35 4.04
C THR A 228 -11.26 11.03 4.92
N ASN A 229 -11.66 12.26 4.64
CA ASN A 229 -12.74 12.96 5.32
C ASN A 229 -14.08 12.22 5.24
N LEU A 230 -14.33 11.50 4.15
CA LEU A 230 -15.55 10.72 3.99
C LEU A 230 -15.65 9.54 4.95
N TRP A 231 -14.54 8.86 5.22
CA TRP A 231 -14.56 7.61 5.97
C TRP A 231 -13.95 7.70 7.37
N SER A 232 -13.05 8.65 7.61
CA SER A 232 -12.36 8.74 8.91
C SER A 232 -13.28 9.00 10.12
N PRO A 233 -14.45 9.65 9.97
CA PRO A 233 -15.40 9.76 11.07
C PRO A 233 -16.06 8.44 11.45
N CYS A 234 -16.15 7.46 10.53
CA CYS A 234 -16.81 6.17 10.77
C CYS A 234 -16.02 5.32 11.76
N LEU A 235 -16.72 4.75 12.75
CA LEU A 235 -16.09 3.82 13.69
C LEU A 235 -15.79 2.47 13.05
N TRP A 236 -16.68 2.00 12.16
CA TRP A 236 -16.64 0.66 11.59
C TRP A 236 -16.29 0.69 10.11
N HIS A 237 -15.32 -0.11 9.71
CA HIS A 237 -14.91 -0.25 8.31
C HIS A 237 -15.04 -1.70 7.86
N PHE A 238 -15.75 -1.93 6.77
CA PHE A 238 -15.92 -3.26 6.20
C PHE A 238 -15.19 -3.38 4.88
N ASN A 239 -14.40 -4.46 4.75
CA ASN A 239 -13.64 -4.79 3.55
C ASN A 239 -13.48 -6.31 3.43
N LEU A 240 -14.52 -6.98 2.93
CA LEU A 240 -14.57 -8.44 2.80
C LEU A 240 -13.90 -8.92 1.50
N ASP A 241 -12.68 -8.48 1.22
CA ASP A 241 -11.93 -8.94 0.07
C ASP A 241 -11.11 -10.20 0.44
N PRO A 242 -11.45 -11.39 -0.11
CA PRO A 242 -10.71 -12.62 0.14
C PRO A 242 -9.40 -12.68 -0.65
N SER A 243 -9.22 -11.82 -1.64
CA SER A 243 -8.02 -11.82 -2.48
C SER A 243 -6.88 -11.16 -1.75
N ASN A 244 -5.94 -11.96 -1.22
CA ASN A 244 -4.95 -11.24 -0.52
C ASN A 244 -3.66 -11.83 -0.08
N LEU A 245 -2.65 -11.32 -0.71
CA LEU A 245 -1.26 -11.53 -0.35
C LEU A 245 -0.46 -10.22 -0.18
N GLN A 246 -1.11 -9.06 -0.31
CA GLN A 246 -0.44 -7.75 -0.27
C GLN A 246 -0.88 -6.91 0.92
N GLN A 247 -0.06 -5.93 1.25
CA GLN A 247 -0.36 -4.94 2.27
C GLN A 247 -1.58 -4.10 1.88
N GLY A 248 -2.60 -4.07 2.72
CA GLY A 248 -3.79 -3.24 2.55
C GLY A 248 -3.57 -1.83 3.08
N GLN A 249 -3.31 -0.86 2.23
CA GLN A 249 -3.07 0.53 2.66
C GLN A 249 -4.25 1.15 3.40
N HIS A 250 -5.48 0.86 2.95
CA HIS A 250 -6.68 1.38 3.62
C HIS A 250 -6.78 0.89 5.06
N VAL A 251 -6.49 -0.37 5.34
CA VAL A 251 -6.52 -0.94 6.69
C VAL A 251 -5.50 -0.27 7.61
N VAL A 252 -4.33 0.05 7.08
CA VAL A 252 -3.30 0.80 7.81
C VAL A 252 -3.80 2.20 8.16
N ALA A 253 -4.47 2.88 7.21
CA ALA A 253 -5.06 4.19 7.46
C ALA A 253 -6.22 4.11 8.48
N VAL A 254 -7.06 3.06 8.43
CA VAL A 254 -8.15 2.83 9.41
C VAL A 254 -7.59 2.69 10.82
N ALA A 255 -6.52 1.92 11.01
CA ALA A 255 -5.85 1.80 12.30
C ALA A 255 -5.30 3.16 12.78
N ASN A 256 -4.77 3.97 11.85
CA ASN A 256 -4.19 5.27 12.18
C ASN A 256 -5.21 6.30 12.68
N VAL A 257 -6.43 6.26 12.17
CA VAL A 257 -7.49 7.18 12.61
C VAL A 257 -8.28 6.69 13.82
N GLY A 258 -7.95 5.52 14.37
CA GLY A 258 -8.65 4.97 15.54
C GLY A 258 -10.01 4.34 15.22
N SER A 259 -10.18 3.77 14.05
CA SER A 259 -11.36 3.02 13.63
C SER A 259 -11.08 1.51 13.63
N ILE A 260 -12.12 0.68 13.51
CA ILE A 260 -12.01 -0.78 13.52
C ILE A 260 -12.35 -1.34 12.14
N ASN A 261 -11.47 -2.18 11.60
CA ASN A 261 -11.70 -2.83 10.32
C ASN A 261 -12.23 -4.25 10.49
N PHE A 262 -13.24 -4.60 9.70
CA PHE A 262 -13.84 -5.93 9.60
C PHE A 262 -13.66 -6.50 8.21
N GLY A 263 -13.22 -7.74 8.14
CA GLY A 263 -13.04 -8.46 6.88
C GLY A 263 -11.66 -8.31 6.29
N GLY A 264 -11.50 -9.00 5.14
CA GLY A 264 -10.24 -9.09 4.43
C GLY A 264 -9.25 -10.10 5.04
N MET A 265 -8.40 -10.62 4.18
CA MET A 265 -7.43 -11.66 4.55
C MET A 265 -5.99 -11.25 4.28
N ASN A 266 -5.75 -10.01 3.86
CA ASN A 266 -4.39 -9.55 3.61
C ASN A 266 -3.61 -9.42 4.92
N GLU A 267 -2.30 -9.31 4.77
CA GLU A 267 -1.42 -9.29 5.91
C GLU A 267 -1.70 -8.14 6.88
N SER A 268 -2.01 -6.95 6.36
CA SER A 268 -2.31 -5.79 7.22
C SER A 268 -3.56 -6.03 8.07
N HIS A 269 -4.60 -6.69 7.51
CA HIS A 269 -5.76 -7.10 8.32
C HIS A 269 -5.35 -8.07 9.41
N GLN A 270 -4.60 -9.13 9.07
CA GLN A 270 -4.17 -10.15 10.03
C GLN A 270 -3.23 -9.62 11.11
N VAL A 271 -2.51 -8.54 10.84
CA VAL A 271 -1.58 -7.93 11.78
C VAL A 271 -2.25 -6.89 12.65
N LEU A 272 -3.08 -6.01 12.06
CA LEU A 272 -3.68 -4.89 12.77
C LEU A 272 -5.02 -5.24 13.42
N PHE A 273 -5.80 -6.13 12.80
CA PHE A 273 -7.14 -6.54 13.28
C PHE A 273 -7.31 -8.06 13.23
N PRO A 274 -6.50 -8.85 13.97
CA PRO A 274 -6.45 -10.30 13.83
C PRO A 274 -7.78 -11.01 14.11
N GLU A 275 -8.62 -10.47 14.97
CA GLU A 275 -9.91 -11.09 15.35
C GLU A 275 -11.00 -10.89 14.28
N THR A 276 -10.84 -9.88 13.43
CA THR A 276 -11.79 -9.57 12.35
C THR A 276 -11.20 -9.79 10.96
N ALA A 277 -10.00 -10.36 10.85
CA ALA A 277 -9.31 -10.68 9.60
C ALA A 277 -9.84 -11.96 8.96
N THR A 278 -11.11 -11.97 8.60
CA THR A 278 -11.82 -13.09 7.95
C THR A 278 -12.86 -12.56 6.98
N CYS A 279 -13.34 -13.40 6.06
CA CYS A 279 -14.50 -13.12 5.22
C CYS A 279 -15.73 -13.97 5.60
N ASP A 280 -15.68 -14.65 6.74
CA ASP A 280 -16.83 -15.36 7.30
C ASP A 280 -17.78 -14.37 7.98
N GLU A 281 -18.92 -14.14 7.31
CA GLU A 281 -19.91 -13.16 7.75
C GLU A 281 -20.47 -13.44 9.16
N SER A 282 -20.55 -14.72 9.56
CA SER A 282 -21.05 -15.10 10.90
C SER A 282 -20.07 -14.72 12.01
N ILE A 283 -18.78 -14.94 11.79
CA ILE A 283 -17.73 -14.53 12.72
C ILE A 283 -17.65 -13.01 12.79
N LEU A 284 -17.74 -12.33 11.65
CA LEU A 284 -17.70 -10.87 11.59
C LEU A 284 -18.87 -10.25 12.31
N GLU A 285 -20.09 -10.81 12.18
CA GLU A 285 -21.26 -10.33 12.89
C GLU A 285 -21.14 -10.55 14.40
N GLU A 286 -20.67 -11.73 14.86
CA GLU A 286 -20.42 -11.99 16.28
C GLU A 286 -19.45 -10.95 16.86
N LYS A 287 -18.34 -10.71 16.20
CA LYS A 287 -17.36 -9.71 16.63
C LYS A 287 -17.90 -8.27 16.56
N PHE A 288 -18.70 -7.96 15.57
CA PHE A 288 -19.35 -6.66 15.47
C PHE A 288 -20.26 -6.40 16.68
N VAL A 289 -21.09 -7.37 17.07
CA VAL A 289 -21.96 -7.27 18.24
C VAL A 289 -21.14 -7.14 19.51
N GLU A 290 -20.11 -7.97 19.70
CA GLU A 290 -19.20 -7.88 20.85
C GLU A 290 -18.64 -6.46 21.00
N TYR A 291 -18.18 -5.86 19.90
CA TYR A 291 -17.59 -4.52 19.96
C TYR A 291 -18.64 -3.40 20.01
N LEU A 292 -19.84 -3.62 19.45
CA LEU A 292 -20.94 -2.67 19.55
C LEU A 292 -21.41 -2.53 21.01
N GLU A 293 -21.45 -3.63 21.76
CA GLU A 293 -21.94 -3.68 23.13
C GLU A 293 -20.86 -3.34 24.18
N SER A 294 -19.56 -3.51 23.86
CA SER A 294 -18.45 -3.29 24.80
C SER A 294 -17.51 -2.17 24.37
N PRO A 295 -17.61 -0.96 24.95
CA PRO A 295 -16.63 0.11 24.77
C PRO A 295 -15.20 -0.31 25.14
N GLU A 296 -15.05 -1.13 26.17
CA GLU A 296 -13.75 -1.64 26.65
C GLU A 296 -13.07 -2.48 25.57
N LYS A 297 -13.82 -3.39 24.94
CA LYS A 297 -13.30 -4.22 23.84
C LYS A 297 -12.92 -3.39 22.62
N ARG A 298 -13.71 -2.37 22.27
CA ARG A 298 -13.35 -1.42 21.21
C ARG A 298 -12.02 -0.75 21.50
N PHE A 299 -11.85 -0.25 22.72
CA PHE A 299 -10.62 0.40 23.13
C PHE A 299 -9.41 -0.54 23.06
N GLU A 300 -9.56 -1.79 23.51
CA GLU A 300 -8.52 -2.83 23.44
C GLU A 300 -8.08 -3.06 21.97
N VAL A 301 -9.03 -3.24 21.07
CA VAL A 301 -8.74 -3.49 19.63
C VAL A 301 -8.08 -2.29 18.96
N ILE A 302 -8.58 -1.09 19.20
CA ILE A 302 -8.01 0.14 18.65
C ILE A 302 -6.58 0.34 19.18
N THR A 303 -6.38 0.16 20.48
CA THR A 303 -5.05 0.29 21.12
C THR A 303 -4.07 -0.75 20.56
N TYR A 304 -4.52 -2.00 20.39
CA TYR A 304 -3.70 -3.04 19.79
C TYR A 304 -3.27 -2.66 18.36
N ALA A 305 -4.24 -2.25 17.53
CA ALA A 305 -3.98 -1.85 16.14
C ALA A 305 -3.00 -0.67 16.07
N TRP A 306 -3.18 0.34 16.93
CA TRP A 306 -2.30 1.50 17.03
C TRP A 306 -0.87 1.13 17.43
N ASN A 307 -0.70 0.26 18.43
CA ASN A 307 0.61 -0.20 18.85
C ASN A 307 1.32 -0.97 17.71
N LYS A 308 0.59 -1.84 17.02
CA LYS A 308 1.13 -2.59 15.86
C LYS A 308 1.44 -1.69 14.67
N LEU A 309 0.65 -0.65 14.46
CA LEU A 309 0.91 0.35 13.43
C LEU A 309 2.27 1.03 13.67
N ASN A 310 2.51 1.52 14.89
CA ASN A 310 3.76 2.19 15.24
C ASN A 310 4.96 1.23 15.21
N GLU A 311 4.78 -0.01 15.65
CA GLU A 311 5.84 -1.04 15.64
C GLU A 311 6.31 -1.39 14.23
N LEU A 312 5.43 -1.37 13.24
CA LEU A 312 5.71 -1.98 11.93
C LEU A 312 5.70 -1.01 10.76
N TYR A 313 4.93 0.08 10.83
CA TYR A 313 4.68 0.96 9.68
C TYR A 313 5.23 2.37 9.86
N GLY A 314 5.70 2.72 11.05
CA GLY A 314 6.30 4.03 11.30
C GLY A 314 7.49 4.31 10.38
N ILE A 315 7.62 5.57 9.95
CA ILE A 315 8.67 6.02 9.03
C ILE A 315 10.06 5.61 9.52
N GLU A 316 10.38 5.89 10.76
CA GLU A 316 11.71 5.62 11.32
C GLU A 316 12.00 4.12 11.46
N VAL A 317 10.97 3.31 11.72
CA VAL A 317 11.09 1.84 11.75
C VAL A 317 11.47 1.31 10.37
N VAL A 318 10.76 1.74 9.34
CA VAL A 318 11.00 1.29 7.96
C VAL A 318 12.33 1.83 7.42
N LYS A 319 12.67 3.09 7.71
CA LYS A 319 13.98 3.67 7.37
C LYS A 319 15.13 2.85 7.97
N LYS A 320 15.02 2.51 9.26
CA LYS A 320 16.04 1.69 9.93
C LYS A 320 16.17 0.31 9.30
N GLN A 321 15.07 -0.33 8.91
CA GLN A 321 15.09 -1.62 8.22
C GLN A 321 15.79 -1.53 6.86
N LEU A 322 15.50 -0.48 6.08
CA LEU A 322 16.14 -0.23 4.79
C LEU A 322 17.65 0.02 4.95
N LEU A 323 18.05 0.88 5.88
CA LEU A 323 19.46 1.17 6.17
C LEU A 323 20.21 -0.09 6.60
N ASN A 324 19.66 -0.86 7.54
CA ASN A 324 20.27 -2.12 7.98
C ASN A 324 20.45 -3.13 6.83
N MET A 325 19.52 -3.15 5.87
CA MET A 325 19.68 -4.00 4.68
C MET A 325 20.86 -3.56 3.82
N LEU A 326 21.04 -2.25 3.66
CA LEU A 326 22.11 -1.68 2.83
C LEU A 326 23.50 -1.77 3.46
N GLU A 327 23.59 -1.80 4.80
CA GLU A 327 24.85 -1.81 5.55
C GLU A 327 25.39 -3.22 5.85
N ASN A 328 24.53 -4.25 5.79
CA ASN A 328 24.91 -5.62 6.20
C ASN A 328 25.36 -6.52 5.02
N GLU A 329 26.11 -5.96 4.07
CA GLU A 329 26.86 -6.73 3.06
C GLU A 329 28.33 -6.83 3.38
#